data_1194e230a5c86f360134a05876289056
#
_entry.id   1194e230a5c86f360134a05876289056
#
_cell.length_a   1.000
_cell.length_b   1.000
_cell.length_c   1.000
_cell.angle_alpha   90.00
_cell.angle_beta   90.00
_cell.angle_gamma   90.00
#
_symmetry.space_group_name_H-M   'P 1'
#
loop_
_entity.id
_entity.type
_entity.pdbx_description
1 polymer ?
#
loop_
_entity_poly.entity_id
_entity_poly.type
_entity_poly.pdbx_seq_one_letter_code
_entity_poly.pdbx_strand_id
1 'polypeptide(L)'
;MGCLPRKRGSIACFAFIFKEKERLFRRIFISLHSEIKHDQLMQPLNLPPFESNIKTLNGMVKIMDVLRRRFVALTPEEWVRQHFVHFMVEHKGYSPTLMANEVAVTLNGMSRRCDTVVYQQEGLRPLMIVEYKAPHVEITQKVFDQICRYNMVLEVDFLVVSNGLRHYCCQVDAKNGSYAFLEDIPDYDTLKSLSGR
;
A
#
# COMPACT_ATOMS: atom_id res chain seq x y z
N MET A 1 -65.62 -47.64 13.23
CA MET A 1 -64.75 -47.22 12.05
C MET A 1 -64.43 -45.74 12.23
N GLY A 2 -63.32 -45.45 12.84
CA GLY A 2 -62.86 -44.07 13.10
C GLY A 2 -61.67 -43.75 12.21
N CYS A 3 -61.87 -42.79 11.31
CA CYS A 3 -60.88 -42.32 10.39
C CYS A 3 -60.03 -41.25 11.11
N LEU A 4 -58.73 -41.50 11.28
CA LEU A 4 -57.73 -40.55 11.83
C LEU A 4 -57.37 -39.50 10.80
N PRO A 5 -57.31 -38.20 11.13
CA PRO A 5 -56.89 -37.18 10.21
C PRO A 5 -55.35 -37.20 9.98
N ARG A 6 -54.94 -37.30 8.72
CA ARG A 6 -53.54 -37.15 8.29
C ARG A 6 -53.08 -35.73 8.58
N LYS A 7 -52.04 -35.59 9.45
CA LYS A 7 -51.29 -34.35 9.66
C LYS A 7 -50.53 -33.98 8.38
N ARG A 8 -51.05 -33.06 7.60
CA ARG A 8 -50.29 -32.33 6.56
C ARG A 8 -49.61 -31.15 7.24
N GLY A 9 -48.40 -31.34 7.74
CA GLY A 9 -47.72 -30.29 8.48
C GLY A 9 -46.21 -30.51 8.64
N SER A 10 -45.51 -30.95 7.58
CA SER A 10 -44.08 -31.26 7.77
C SER A 10 -43.13 -30.70 6.66
N ILE A 11 -43.59 -30.52 5.44
CA ILE A 11 -42.67 -30.18 4.34
C ILE A 11 -42.38 -28.66 4.26
N ALA A 12 -43.36 -27.82 4.55
CA ALA A 12 -43.18 -26.36 4.54
C ALA A 12 -42.27 -25.85 5.67
N CYS A 13 -42.36 -26.50 6.85
CA CYS A 13 -41.52 -26.15 8.01
C CYS A 13 -40.06 -26.56 7.79
N PHE A 14 -39.81 -27.71 7.19
CA PHE A 14 -38.45 -28.14 6.84
C PHE A 14 -37.78 -27.23 5.77
N ALA A 15 -38.52 -26.82 4.74
CA ALA A 15 -38.05 -25.92 3.72
C ALA A 15 -37.73 -24.52 4.28
N PHE A 16 -38.50 -24.03 5.24
CA PHE A 16 -38.23 -22.76 5.91
C PHE A 16 -36.97 -22.82 6.78
N ILE A 17 -36.80 -23.86 7.59
CA ILE A 17 -35.63 -24.06 8.44
C ILE A 17 -34.34 -24.23 7.58
N PHE A 18 -34.46 -24.89 6.44
CA PHE A 18 -33.31 -25.07 5.52
C PHE A 18 -32.87 -23.74 4.89
N LYS A 19 -33.82 -22.91 4.41
CA LYS A 19 -33.55 -21.57 3.89
C LYS A 19 -32.95 -20.61 4.92
N GLU A 20 -33.40 -20.68 6.17
CA GLU A 20 -32.86 -19.88 7.28
C GLU A 20 -31.42 -20.33 7.61
N LYS A 21 -31.14 -21.63 7.65
CA LYS A 21 -29.77 -22.15 7.83
C LYS A 21 -28.84 -21.77 6.67
N GLU A 22 -29.29 -21.80 5.44
CA GLU A 22 -28.52 -21.34 4.28
C GLU A 22 -28.24 -19.83 4.34
N ARG A 23 -29.22 -19.01 4.74
CA ARG A 23 -29.03 -17.58 4.95
C ARG A 23 -28.01 -17.29 6.05
N LEU A 24 -28.11 -18.01 7.18
CA LEU A 24 -27.18 -17.86 8.30
C LEU A 24 -25.77 -18.31 7.90
N PHE A 25 -25.63 -19.42 7.20
CA PHE A 25 -24.35 -19.93 6.70
C PHE A 25 -23.72 -18.96 5.71
N ARG A 26 -24.49 -18.40 4.76
CA ARG A 26 -24.01 -17.36 3.85
C ARG A 26 -23.56 -16.10 4.58
N ARG A 27 -24.30 -15.66 5.61
CA ARG A 27 -23.92 -14.49 6.43
C ARG A 27 -22.61 -14.74 7.19
N ILE A 28 -22.48 -15.91 7.84
CA ILE A 28 -21.26 -16.31 8.56
C ILE A 28 -20.08 -16.45 7.59
N PHE A 29 -20.30 -17.07 6.43
CA PHE A 29 -19.26 -17.25 5.42
C PHE A 29 -18.79 -15.91 4.82
N ILE A 30 -19.71 -14.98 4.56
CA ILE A 30 -19.38 -13.62 4.09
C ILE A 30 -18.65 -12.84 5.18
N SER A 31 -19.07 -12.94 6.45
CA SER A 31 -18.40 -12.30 7.59
C SER A 31 -16.97 -12.83 7.77
N LEU A 32 -16.81 -14.16 7.83
CA LEU A 32 -15.49 -14.80 7.92
C LEU A 32 -14.58 -14.46 6.72
N HIS A 33 -15.13 -14.43 5.50
CA HIS A 33 -14.37 -14.05 4.31
C HIS A 33 -13.96 -12.56 4.32
N SER A 34 -14.79 -11.69 4.90
CA SER A 34 -14.46 -10.27 5.08
C SER A 34 -13.39 -10.07 6.16
N GLU A 35 -13.44 -10.82 7.24
CA GLU A 35 -12.43 -10.78 8.32
C GLU A 35 -11.07 -11.34 7.84
N ILE A 36 -11.05 -12.48 7.14
CA ILE A 36 -9.82 -13.05 6.57
C ILE A 36 -9.20 -12.10 5.53
N LYS A 37 -10.01 -11.45 4.69
CA LYS A 37 -9.50 -10.42 3.78
C LYS A 37 -8.96 -9.20 4.50
N HIS A 38 -9.58 -8.80 5.60
CA HIS A 38 -9.15 -7.66 6.40
C HIS A 38 -7.79 -7.93 7.06
N ASP A 39 -7.59 -9.09 7.65
CA ASP A 39 -6.32 -9.53 8.24
C ASP A 39 -5.19 -9.62 7.20
N GLN A 40 -5.50 -10.10 5.99
CA GLN A 40 -4.52 -10.15 4.90
C GLN A 40 -4.15 -8.77 4.34
N LEU A 41 -5.06 -7.80 4.43
CA LEU A 41 -4.82 -6.43 3.95
C LEU A 41 -3.96 -5.61 4.92
N MET A 42 -4.03 -5.90 6.22
CA MET A 42 -3.41 -5.11 7.30
C MET A 42 -2.43 -5.94 8.14
N GLN A 43 -1.65 -6.79 7.49
CA GLN A 43 -0.64 -7.55 8.23
C GLN A 43 0.37 -6.62 8.93
N PRO A 44 0.93 -7.01 10.10
CA PRO A 44 1.97 -6.25 10.78
C PRO A 44 3.18 -6.02 9.87
N LEU A 45 3.70 -4.79 9.90
CA LEU A 45 4.87 -4.37 9.13
C LEU A 45 6.05 -4.09 10.06
N ASN A 46 7.26 -4.08 9.50
CA ASN A 46 8.48 -3.63 10.17
C ASN A 46 8.61 -2.10 10.04
N LEU A 47 7.55 -1.39 10.41
CA LEU A 47 7.43 0.06 10.40
C LEU A 47 6.68 0.50 11.67
N PRO A 48 6.91 1.70 12.19
CA PRO A 48 6.15 2.22 13.30
C PRO A 48 4.64 2.22 12.99
N PRO A 49 3.79 1.92 13.99
CA PRO A 49 2.35 2.05 13.83
C PRO A 49 1.97 3.54 13.69
N PHE A 50 0.89 3.81 12.97
CA PHE A 50 0.30 5.14 12.86
C PHE A 50 -1.23 5.06 13.01
N GLU A 51 -1.88 6.17 13.34
CA GLU A 51 -3.33 6.23 13.42
C GLU A 51 -3.95 6.23 12.01
N SER A 52 -4.36 5.06 11.55
CA SER A 52 -4.91 4.88 10.20
C SER A 52 -6.40 5.24 10.16
N ASN A 53 -6.80 6.06 9.19
CA ASN A 53 -8.20 6.37 8.93
C ASN A 53 -8.72 5.45 7.82
N ILE A 54 -9.44 4.39 8.22
CA ILE A 54 -9.99 3.36 7.33
C ILE A 54 -11.51 3.39 7.39
N LYS A 55 -12.16 3.24 6.25
CA LYS A 55 -13.62 3.13 6.16
C LYS A 55 -14.06 2.24 5.01
N THR A 56 -15.24 1.66 5.14
CA THR A 56 -15.88 0.91 4.05
C THR A 56 -16.84 1.82 3.29
N LEU A 57 -16.61 1.97 1.99
CA LEU A 57 -17.45 2.75 1.08
C LEU A 57 -17.86 1.86 -0.10
N ASN A 58 -19.16 1.72 -0.35
CA ASN A 58 -19.71 0.90 -1.43
C ASN A 58 -19.15 -0.54 -1.43
N GLY A 59 -19.04 -1.15 -0.23
CA GLY A 59 -18.50 -2.50 -0.06
C GLY A 59 -16.99 -2.65 -0.24
N MET A 60 -16.26 -1.55 -0.46
CA MET A 60 -14.80 -1.54 -0.58
C MET A 60 -14.16 -0.90 0.65
N VAL A 61 -13.16 -1.57 1.21
CA VAL A 61 -12.32 -1.01 2.28
C VAL A 61 -11.37 0.03 1.68
N LYS A 62 -11.34 1.21 2.26
CA LYS A 62 -10.52 2.34 1.83
C LYS A 62 -9.75 2.92 2.99
N ILE A 63 -8.54 3.43 2.70
CA ILE A 63 -7.66 4.13 3.61
C ILE A 63 -7.49 5.58 3.15
N MET A 64 -7.35 6.51 4.11
CA MET A 64 -6.99 7.90 3.81
C MET A 64 -5.54 7.97 3.36
N ASP A 65 -5.31 8.47 2.14
CA ASP A 65 -3.99 8.86 1.68
C ASP A 65 -3.74 10.32 2.08
N VAL A 66 -2.79 10.54 2.97
CA VAL A 66 -2.54 11.86 3.54
C VAL A 66 -1.94 12.83 2.53
N LEU A 67 -1.17 12.33 1.53
CA LEU A 67 -0.56 13.17 0.50
C LEU A 67 -1.58 13.55 -0.57
N ARG A 68 -2.41 12.59 -1.01
CA ARG A 68 -3.49 12.82 -2.00
C ARG A 68 -4.75 13.42 -1.39
N ARG A 69 -4.86 13.47 -0.05
CA ARG A 69 -6.00 13.98 0.74
C ARG A 69 -7.34 13.37 0.33
N ARG A 70 -7.35 12.07 0.03
CA ARG A 70 -8.56 11.34 -0.38
C ARG A 70 -8.50 9.88 0.05
N PHE A 71 -9.67 9.26 0.14
CA PHE A 71 -9.77 7.83 0.39
C PHE A 71 -9.48 7.02 -0.89
N VAL A 72 -8.54 6.10 -0.79
CA VAL A 72 -8.13 5.18 -1.86
C VAL A 72 -8.44 3.74 -1.47
N ALA A 73 -8.50 2.83 -2.43
CA ALA A 73 -8.71 1.42 -2.13
C ALA A 73 -7.57 0.89 -1.24
N LEU A 74 -7.90 0.23 -0.13
CA LEU A 74 -6.93 -0.42 0.71
C LEU A 74 -6.50 -1.74 0.04
N THR A 75 -5.28 -1.76 -0.46
CA THR A 75 -4.59 -2.95 -0.95
C THR A 75 -3.39 -3.25 -0.05
N PRO A 76 -2.80 -4.46 -0.08
CA PRO A 76 -1.57 -4.74 0.67
C PRO A 76 -0.42 -3.79 0.34
N GLU A 77 -0.31 -3.35 -0.91
CA GLU A 77 0.69 -2.37 -1.34
C GLU A 77 0.37 -0.95 -0.82
N GLU A 78 -0.92 -0.54 -0.88
CA GLU A 78 -1.34 0.75 -0.32
C GLU A 78 -1.16 0.78 1.20
N TRP A 79 -1.34 -0.35 1.90
CA TRP A 79 -1.04 -0.49 3.32
C TRP A 79 0.43 -0.19 3.63
N VAL A 80 1.34 -0.76 2.85
CA VAL A 80 2.78 -0.46 2.95
C VAL A 80 3.06 1.01 2.66
N ARG A 81 2.47 1.56 1.59
CA ARG A 81 2.66 2.97 1.21
C ARG A 81 2.29 3.91 2.34
N GLN A 82 1.10 3.75 2.93
CA GLN A 82 0.64 4.65 3.98
C GLN A 82 1.51 4.57 5.23
N HIS A 83 1.93 3.37 5.66
CA HIS A 83 2.88 3.21 6.76
C HIS A 83 4.21 3.89 6.47
N PHE A 84 4.75 3.70 5.28
CA PHE A 84 6.05 4.25 4.92
C PHE A 84 6.00 5.79 4.81
N VAL A 85 4.94 6.35 4.25
CA VAL A 85 4.73 7.80 4.20
C VAL A 85 4.64 8.39 5.62
N HIS A 86 3.86 7.78 6.51
CA HIS A 86 3.78 8.21 7.92
C HIS A 86 5.12 8.08 8.64
N PHE A 87 5.85 6.98 8.43
CA PHE A 87 7.20 6.82 8.96
C PHE A 87 8.13 7.94 8.51
N MET A 88 8.11 8.30 7.23
CA MET A 88 8.95 9.40 6.72
C MET A 88 8.56 10.73 7.36
N VAL A 89 7.26 11.02 7.49
CA VAL A 89 6.76 12.29 8.03
C VAL A 89 7.00 12.38 9.54
N GLU A 90 6.63 11.35 10.29
CA GLU A 90 6.57 11.40 11.76
C GLU A 90 7.93 11.08 12.42
N HIS A 91 8.79 10.28 11.75
CA HIS A 91 10.03 9.79 12.34
C HIS A 91 11.31 10.22 11.60
N LYS A 92 11.20 10.64 10.34
CA LYS A 92 12.36 11.00 9.52
C LYS A 92 12.35 12.47 9.04
N GLY A 93 11.41 13.30 9.52
CA GLY A 93 11.39 14.74 9.30
C GLY A 93 11.03 15.20 7.88
N TYR A 94 10.43 14.32 7.07
CA TYR A 94 9.99 14.68 5.72
C TYR A 94 8.72 15.54 5.77
N SER A 95 8.68 16.64 5.02
CA SER A 95 7.47 17.44 4.91
C SER A 95 6.46 16.81 3.93
N PRO A 96 5.19 16.59 4.33
CA PRO A 96 4.16 16.09 3.42
C PRO A 96 3.94 17.01 2.20
N THR A 97 4.30 18.28 2.30
CA THR A 97 4.18 19.26 1.19
C THR A 97 5.29 19.09 0.14
N LEU A 98 6.36 18.39 0.49
CA LEU A 98 7.47 18.03 -0.41
C LEU A 98 7.41 16.59 -0.88
N MET A 99 6.26 15.94 -0.74
CA MET A 99 6.05 14.55 -1.16
C MET A 99 4.81 14.46 -2.04
N ALA A 100 4.85 13.59 -3.04
CA ALA A 100 3.70 13.32 -3.89
C ALA A 100 3.59 11.82 -4.21
N ASN A 101 2.37 11.27 -4.11
CA ASN A 101 2.06 9.91 -4.49
C ASN A 101 1.55 9.82 -5.93
N GLU A 102 1.83 8.69 -6.60
CA GLU A 102 1.32 8.37 -7.94
C GLU A 102 1.74 9.42 -9.00
N VAL A 103 3.01 9.82 -8.95
CA VAL A 103 3.55 10.83 -9.86
C VAL A 103 3.68 10.27 -11.27
N ALA A 104 2.99 10.89 -12.22
CA ALA A 104 3.07 10.50 -13.62
C ALA A 104 4.42 10.87 -14.24
N VAL A 105 5.05 9.92 -14.93
CA VAL A 105 6.27 10.11 -15.69
C VAL A 105 6.09 9.53 -17.10
N THR A 106 6.67 10.18 -18.10
CA THR A 106 6.66 9.67 -19.47
C THR A 106 8.00 9.04 -19.78
N LEU A 107 8.01 7.74 -20.01
CA LEU A 107 9.20 6.98 -20.38
C LEU A 107 8.98 6.33 -21.75
N ASN A 108 9.84 6.66 -22.71
CA ASN A 108 9.75 6.15 -24.09
C ASN A 108 8.33 6.31 -24.71
N GLY A 109 7.69 7.48 -24.51
CA GLY A 109 6.36 7.79 -25.00
C GLY A 109 5.20 7.08 -24.24
N MET A 110 5.51 6.27 -23.25
CA MET A 110 4.49 5.60 -22.41
C MET A 110 4.35 6.30 -21.05
N SER A 111 3.10 6.53 -20.63
CA SER A 111 2.82 7.03 -19.30
C SER A 111 3.04 5.92 -18.28
N ARG A 112 3.81 6.22 -17.23
CA ARG A 112 4.08 5.38 -16.06
C ARG A 112 3.78 6.17 -14.80
N ARG A 113 3.81 5.52 -13.64
CA ARG A 113 3.65 6.19 -12.35
C ARG A 113 4.72 5.73 -11.39
N CYS A 114 5.34 6.71 -10.72
CA CYS A 114 6.16 6.46 -9.56
C CYS A 114 5.28 6.50 -8.32
N ASP A 115 5.49 5.58 -7.40
CA ASP A 115 4.65 5.45 -6.21
C ASP A 115 4.71 6.68 -5.32
N THR A 116 5.92 7.07 -4.87
CA THR A 116 6.14 8.32 -4.12
C THR A 116 7.40 9.00 -4.62
N VAL A 117 7.34 10.32 -4.78
CA VAL A 117 8.49 11.18 -5.08
C VAL A 117 8.64 12.19 -3.96
N VAL A 118 9.86 12.37 -3.48
CA VAL A 118 10.25 13.40 -2.51
C VAL A 118 11.02 14.49 -3.25
N TYR A 119 10.71 15.73 -2.90
CA TYR A 119 11.27 16.91 -3.56
C TYR A 119 12.14 17.71 -2.60
N GLN A 120 13.11 18.40 -3.16
CA GLN A 120 13.85 19.46 -2.49
C GLN A 120 12.97 20.70 -2.38
N GLN A 121 13.08 21.44 -1.27
CA GLN A 121 12.31 22.67 -1.07
C GLN A 121 12.72 23.75 -2.07
N GLU A 122 14.02 23.91 -2.28
CA GLU A 122 14.55 24.86 -3.24
C GLU A 122 14.40 24.31 -4.67
N GLY A 123 13.62 25.00 -5.49
CA GLY A 123 13.41 24.64 -6.90
C GLY A 123 12.55 23.40 -7.16
N LEU A 124 12.00 22.76 -6.12
CA LEU A 124 11.18 21.55 -6.22
C LEU A 124 11.80 20.44 -7.09
N ARG A 125 13.12 20.27 -7.01
CA ARG A 125 13.82 19.19 -7.72
C ARG A 125 13.50 17.85 -7.05
N PRO A 126 13.19 16.79 -7.82
CA PRO A 126 13.07 15.45 -7.26
C PRO A 126 14.38 15.00 -6.61
N LEU A 127 14.32 14.50 -5.37
CA LEU A 127 15.47 14.00 -4.61
C LEU A 127 15.45 12.48 -4.48
N MET A 128 14.28 11.91 -4.26
CA MET A 128 14.14 10.48 -3.96
C MET A 128 12.87 9.93 -4.60
N ILE A 129 12.94 8.72 -5.11
CA ILE A 129 11.81 7.90 -5.51
C ILE A 129 11.67 6.76 -4.49
N VAL A 130 10.44 6.48 -4.06
CA VAL A 130 10.10 5.31 -3.27
C VAL A 130 9.14 4.43 -4.07
N GLU A 131 9.47 3.16 -4.22
CA GLU A 131 8.65 2.12 -4.83
C GLU A 131 8.16 1.16 -3.74
N TYR A 132 6.87 0.86 -3.74
CA TYR A 132 6.28 -0.06 -2.78
C TYR A 132 5.92 -1.38 -3.43
N LYS A 133 5.93 -2.43 -2.62
CA LYS A 133 5.43 -3.75 -2.97
C LYS A 133 4.58 -4.26 -1.81
N ALA A 134 3.64 -5.14 -2.13
CA ALA A 134 2.88 -5.83 -1.09
C ALA A 134 3.82 -6.67 -0.21
N PRO A 135 3.51 -6.87 1.09
CA PRO A 135 4.40 -7.53 2.04
C PRO A 135 4.84 -8.94 1.64
N HIS A 136 3.98 -9.67 0.91
CA HIS A 136 4.29 -11.01 0.42
C HIS A 136 5.16 -11.03 -0.85
N VAL A 137 5.45 -9.86 -1.44
CA VAL A 137 6.29 -9.75 -2.64
C VAL A 137 7.75 -9.62 -2.21
N GLU A 138 8.58 -10.53 -2.70
CA GLU A 138 10.01 -10.46 -2.48
C GLU A 138 10.64 -9.31 -3.28
N ILE A 139 11.51 -8.54 -2.63
CA ILE A 139 12.28 -7.47 -3.29
C ILE A 139 13.47 -8.13 -3.98
N THR A 140 13.39 -8.24 -5.30
CA THR A 140 14.41 -8.84 -6.16
C THR A 140 15.07 -7.77 -7.03
N GLN A 141 16.14 -8.14 -7.75
CA GLN A 141 16.82 -7.24 -8.71
C GLN A 141 15.83 -6.63 -9.73
N LYS A 142 14.78 -7.34 -10.13
CA LYS A 142 13.76 -6.83 -11.06
C LYS A 142 13.01 -5.61 -10.53
N VAL A 143 12.81 -5.52 -9.21
CA VAL A 143 12.18 -4.36 -8.57
C VAL A 143 13.12 -3.15 -8.63
N PHE A 144 14.42 -3.36 -8.38
CA PHE A 144 15.42 -2.31 -8.56
C PHE A 144 15.54 -1.86 -10.01
N ASP A 145 15.51 -2.78 -10.97
CA ASP A 145 15.53 -2.45 -12.40
C ASP A 145 14.29 -1.62 -12.80
N GLN A 146 13.16 -1.81 -12.13
CA GLN A 146 11.95 -1.01 -12.35
C GLN A 146 12.16 0.43 -11.88
N ILE A 147 12.62 0.64 -10.66
CA ILE A 147 12.82 1.99 -10.09
C ILE A 147 13.97 2.74 -10.80
N CYS A 148 15.02 2.02 -11.21
CA CYS A 148 16.10 2.60 -12.01
C CYS A 148 15.59 3.16 -13.33
N ARG A 149 14.62 2.52 -13.98
CA ARG A 149 13.99 3.06 -15.20
C ARG A 149 13.26 4.37 -14.96
N TYR A 150 12.57 4.53 -13.82
CA TYR A 150 11.97 5.81 -13.45
C TYR A 150 13.03 6.89 -13.23
N ASN A 151 14.19 6.50 -12.69
CA ASN A 151 15.30 7.41 -12.46
C ASN A 151 15.94 7.95 -13.74
N MET A 152 15.80 7.26 -14.87
CA MET A 152 16.23 7.81 -16.19
C MET A 152 15.48 9.09 -16.60
N VAL A 153 14.31 9.36 -15.98
CA VAL A 153 13.49 10.54 -16.26
C VAL A 153 13.57 11.57 -15.14
N LEU A 154 13.54 11.11 -13.89
CA LEU A 154 13.46 12.00 -12.72
C LEU A 154 14.82 12.44 -12.20
N GLU A 155 15.90 11.71 -12.54
CA GLU A 155 17.30 12.01 -12.18
C GLU A 155 17.47 12.29 -10.68
N VAL A 156 16.83 11.47 -9.81
CA VAL A 156 16.93 11.62 -8.36
C VAL A 156 18.27 11.08 -7.85
N ASP A 157 18.67 11.57 -6.69
CA ASP A 157 19.90 11.14 -6.02
C ASP A 157 19.68 9.87 -5.18
N PHE A 158 18.44 9.53 -4.83
CA PHE A 158 18.14 8.38 -3.96
C PHE A 158 16.98 7.53 -4.50
N LEU A 159 17.14 6.22 -4.37
CA LEU A 159 16.10 5.23 -4.69
C LEU A 159 15.80 4.39 -3.46
N VAL A 160 14.52 4.24 -3.14
CA VAL A 160 14.04 3.43 -2.02
C VAL A 160 13.06 2.39 -2.53
N VAL A 161 13.17 1.17 -2.04
CA VAL A 161 12.21 0.09 -2.28
C VAL A 161 11.79 -0.49 -0.93
N SER A 162 10.49 -0.65 -0.73
CA SER A 162 9.95 -1.23 0.50
C SER A 162 8.78 -2.15 0.22
N ASN A 163 8.73 -3.29 0.91
CA ASN A 163 7.54 -4.13 1.02
C ASN A 163 6.92 -4.11 2.43
N GLY A 164 7.33 -3.14 3.26
CA GLY A 164 6.88 -3.01 4.64
C GLY A 164 7.58 -3.93 5.65
N LEU A 165 8.24 -4.99 5.19
CA LEU A 165 9.03 -5.91 6.02
C LEU A 165 10.53 -5.72 5.82
N ARG A 166 10.92 -5.32 4.62
CA ARG A 166 12.30 -5.00 4.23
C ARG A 166 12.32 -3.66 3.50
N HIS A 167 13.35 -2.87 3.77
CA HIS A 167 13.53 -1.55 3.21
C HIS A 167 14.95 -1.46 2.68
N TYR A 168 15.10 -0.95 1.48
CA TYR A 168 16.40 -0.73 0.86
C TYR A 168 16.45 0.71 0.37
N CYS A 169 17.54 1.40 0.70
CA CYS A 169 17.85 2.74 0.20
C CYS A 169 19.19 2.69 -0.50
N CYS A 170 19.29 3.28 -1.68
CA CYS A 170 20.56 3.47 -2.34
C CYS A 170 20.73 4.90 -2.84
N GLN A 171 21.95 5.42 -2.74
CA GLN A 171 22.39 6.65 -3.35
C GLN A 171 22.88 6.37 -4.76
N VAL A 172 22.46 7.17 -5.73
CA VAL A 172 22.82 7.05 -7.13
C VAL A 172 23.98 7.98 -7.43
N ASP A 173 25.04 7.44 -7.99
CA ASP A 173 26.12 8.21 -8.61
C ASP A 173 25.91 8.29 -10.13
N ALA A 174 25.23 9.34 -10.56
CA ALA A 174 24.91 9.54 -11.97
C ALA A 174 26.17 9.76 -12.83
N LYS A 175 27.28 10.24 -12.26
CA LYS A 175 28.54 10.50 -13.00
C LYS A 175 29.24 9.19 -13.36
N ASN A 176 29.24 8.24 -12.43
CA ASN A 176 29.91 6.95 -12.62
C ASN A 176 28.92 5.84 -13.04
N GLY A 177 27.61 6.15 -13.14
CA GLY A 177 26.58 5.15 -13.47
C GLY A 177 26.46 4.04 -12.43
N SER A 178 26.77 4.32 -11.16
CA SER A 178 26.80 3.36 -10.06
C SER A 178 25.83 3.76 -8.95
N TYR A 179 25.60 2.86 -8.00
CA TYR A 179 24.84 3.16 -6.80
C TYR A 179 25.46 2.45 -5.58
N ALA A 180 25.26 3.04 -4.40
CA ALA A 180 25.69 2.48 -3.12
C ALA A 180 24.48 2.34 -2.18
N PHE A 181 24.34 1.18 -1.55
CA PHE A 181 23.32 0.98 -0.52
C PHE A 181 23.68 1.73 0.75
N LEU A 182 22.69 2.37 1.34
CA LEU A 182 22.76 2.97 2.66
C LEU A 182 22.28 1.97 3.72
N GLU A 183 22.79 2.09 4.94
CA GLU A 183 22.42 1.19 6.05
C GLU A 183 20.97 1.41 6.51
N ASP A 184 20.46 2.66 6.40
CA ASP A 184 19.10 3.03 6.81
C ASP A 184 18.50 4.05 5.83
N ILE A 185 17.20 4.31 5.95
CA ILE A 185 16.52 5.42 5.29
C ILE A 185 16.96 6.72 5.99
N PRO A 186 17.67 7.64 5.32
CA PRO A 186 18.12 8.87 5.94
C PRO A 186 16.94 9.76 6.36
N ASP A 187 17.11 10.60 7.37
CA ASP A 187 16.21 11.71 7.60
C ASP A 187 16.34 12.78 6.50
N TYR A 188 15.38 13.71 6.45
CA TYR A 188 15.33 14.69 5.36
C TYR A 188 16.56 15.61 5.31
N ASP A 189 17.11 16.02 6.46
CA ASP A 189 18.28 16.91 6.51
C ASP A 189 19.55 16.16 6.07
N THR A 190 19.71 14.92 6.51
CA THR A 190 20.79 14.04 6.04
C THR A 190 20.66 13.80 4.53
N LEU A 191 19.45 13.53 4.01
CA LEU A 191 19.21 13.36 2.58
C LEU A 191 19.68 14.58 1.78
N LYS A 192 19.31 15.79 2.23
CA LYS A 192 19.76 17.05 1.60
C LYS A 192 21.27 17.21 1.62
N SER A 193 21.92 16.87 2.74
CA SER A 193 23.37 17.00 2.88
C SER A 193 24.14 16.03 1.98
N LEU A 194 23.61 14.83 1.76
CA LEU A 194 24.18 13.82 0.87
C LEU A 194 23.89 14.10 -0.61
N SER A 195 22.89 14.93 -0.90
CA SER A 195 22.56 15.36 -2.26
C SER A 195 23.59 16.39 -2.72
N GLY A 196 24.62 15.96 -3.43
CA GLY A 196 25.77 16.79 -3.85
C GLY A 196 25.48 17.77 -5.01
N ARG A 197 24.21 18.19 -5.20
CA ARG A 197 23.79 19.06 -6.30
C ARG A 197 23.09 20.30 -5.81
#